data_a790a8c39c30d3b677b4151b2d6d2908
#
_entry.id   a790a8c39c30d3b677b4151b2d6d2908
#
_cell.length_a   1.000
_cell.length_b   1.000
_cell.length_c   1.000
_cell.angle_alpha   90.00
_cell.angle_beta   90.00
_cell.angle_gamma   90.00
#
_symmetry.space_group_name_H-M   'P 1'
#
loop_
_entity.id
_entity.type
_entity.pdbx_description
1 polymer ?
#
loop_
_entity_poly.entity_id
_entity_poly.type
_entity_poly.pdbx_seq_one_letter_code
_entity_poly.pdbx_strand_id
1 'polypeptide(L)'
;MPYSQFNIDRVKQDFHLSTVEGVRFFPDSIEPITPSFRLQGILEDLPWAIAVDTEKARSEAIINPILLEVRRIFNSTISVFSGEEFNVDASIGLNGVCDFLLCRSPEQLTVEAPAIVIVEAKKSDLKSGLGQCIAEMVAAQRFNQAREQPLTAVYGTVSSGTQWRFLKLEGQTVTIDLMDYSLPPIESILSFLVWMVKAG
;
A
#
# COMPACT_ATOMS: atom_id res chain seq x y z
N MET A 1 11.34 3.35 -17.88
CA MET A 1 11.81 3.97 -16.62
C MET A 1 11.01 3.35 -15.49
N PRO A 2 11.61 2.71 -14.49
CA PRO A 2 10.86 1.99 -13.46
C PRO A 2 10.21 2.95 -12.44
N TYR A 3 9.24 2.45 -11.68
CA TYR A 3 8.56 3.15 -10.58
C TYR A 3 9.52 3.86 -9.62
N SER A 4 10.65 3.23 -9.28
CA SER A 4 11.67 3.77 -8.37
C SER A 4 12.31 5.10 -8.80
N GLN A 5 12.07 5.56 -10.03
CA GLN A 5 12.59 6.84 -10.53
C GLN A 5 11.60 8.00 -10.39
N PHE A 6 10.39 7.74 -9.90
CA PHE A 6 9.42 8.78 -9.64
C PHE A 6 9.62 9.40 -8.26
N ASN A 7 9.60 10.72 -8.21
CA ASN A 7 9.38 11.53 -7.02
C ASN A 7 8.03 12.26 -7.13
N ILE A 8 7.63 12.98 -6.09
CA ILE A 8 6.32 13.65 -6.03
C ILE A 8 6.17 14.68 -7.18
N ASP A 9 7.19 15.48 -7.45
CA ASP A 9 7.10 16.51 -8.49
C ASP A 9 6.91 15.89 -9.87
N ARG A 10 7.61 14.81 -10.13
CA ARG A 10 7.55 14.09 -11.38
C ARG A 10 6.21 13.40 -11.60
N VAL A 11 5.65 12.68 -10.62
CA VAL A 11 4.34 12.05 -10.79
C VAL A 11 3.24 13.08 -11.03
N LYS A 12 3.33 14.25 -10.36
CA LYS A 12 2.40 15.37 -10.60
C LYS A 12 2.48 15.89 -12.03
N GLN A 13 3.70 16.05 -12.55
CA GLN A 13 3.91 16.56 -13.89
C GLN A 13 3.54 15.55 -14.97
N ASP A 14 4.08 14.32 -14.88
CA ASP A 14 3.95 13.30 -15.93
C ASP A 14 2.51 12.76 -16.03
N PHE A 15 1.77 12.70 -14.90
CA PHE A 15 0.41 12.19 -14.86
C PHE A 15 -0.67 13.27 -14.61
N HIS A 16 -0.29 14.55 -14.63
CA HIS A 16 -1.19 15.69 -14.41
C HIS A 16 -1.99 15.59 -13.10
N LEU A 17 -1.30 15.16 -12.03
CA LEU A 17 -1.95 14.98 -10.72
C LEU A 17 -1.96 16.28 -9.92
N SER A 18 -3.05 16.49 -9.19
CA SER A 18 -3.14 17.42 -8.07
C SER A 18 -2.91 16.70 -6.74
N THR A 19 -2.33 17.39 -5.77
CA THR A 19 -2.13 16.85 -4.42
C THR A 19 -2.90 17.64 -3.39
N VAL A 20 -3.53 16.93 -2.46
CA VAL A 20 -4.16 17.47 -1.25
C VAL A 20 -3.41 16.88 -0.07
N GLU A 21 -2.80 17.74 0.74
CA GLU A 21 -1.92 17.32 1.83
C GLU A 21 -2.54 17.65 3.20
N GLY A 22 -2.29 16.80 4.19
CA GLY A 22 -2.74 17.02 5.57
C GLY A 22 -4.21 16.78 5.81
N VAL A 23 -4.91 16.17 4.86
CA VAL A 23 -6.32 15.80 5.02
C VAL A 23 -6.41 14.30 5.30
N ARG A 24 -6.97 13.97 6.46
CA ARG A 24 -7.31 12.59 6.80
C ARG A 24 -8.55 12.19 6.00
N PHE A 25 -8.44 11.13 5.22
CA PHE A 25 -9.53 10.63 4.36
C PHE A 25 -10.27 9.42 4.95
N PHE A 26 -9.82 8.92 6.09
CA PHE A 26 -10.52 7.87 6.82
C PHE A 26 -11.74 8.44 7.57
N PRO A 27 -12.82 7.66 7.72
CA PRO A 27 -13.92 8.04 8.59
C PRO A 27 -13.49 8.37 10.02
N ASP A 28 -14.18 9.28 10.67
CA ASP A 28 -13.87 9.69 12.05
C ASP A 28 -13.98 8.53 13.04
N SER A 29 -14.89 7.60 12.79
CA SER A 29 -15.09 6.40 13.61
C SER A 29 -14.76 5.13 12.81
N ILE A 30 -13.52 4.69 12.86
CA ILE A 30 -13.13 3.34 12.45
C ILE A 30 -12.90 2.52 13.70
N GLU A 31 -13.67 1.44 13.86
CA GLU A 31 -13.51 0.52 14.98
C GLU A 31 -12.13 -0.18 14.91
N PRO A 32 -11.33 -0.14 15.99
CA PRO A 32 -10.07 -0.84 16.04
C PRO A 32 -10.26 -2.35 15.87
N ILE A 33 -9.47 -2.96 14.99
CA ILE A 33 -9.49 -4.40 14.76
C ILE A 33 -8.43 -5.06 15.64
N THR A 34 -8.87 -5.94 16.53
CA THR A 34 -7.95 -6.74 17.35
C THR A 34 -7.21 -7.73 16.46
N PRO A 35 -5.87 -7.76 16.49
CA PRO A 35 -5.09 -8.72 15.71
C PRO A 35 -5.30 -10.15 16.21
N SER A 36 -5.21 -11.13 15.31
CA SER A 36 -5.25 -12.54 15.70
C SER A 36 -4.06 -12.88 16.61
N PHE A 37 -4.22 -13.95 17.41
CA PHE A 37 -3.13 -14.48 18.23
C PHE A 37 -1.89 -14.81 17.41
N ARG A 38 -2.07 -15.24 16.15
CA ARG A 38 -0.96 -15.51 15.22
C ARG A 38 -0.18 -14.24 14.90
N LEU A 39 -0.85 -13.14 14.54
CA LEU A 39 -0.17 -11.88 14.24
C LEU A 39 0.52 -11.32 15.49
N GLN A 40 -0.14 -11.40 16.64
CA GLN A 40 0.48 -10.98 17.91
C GLN A 40 1.79 -11.71 18.17
N GLY A 41 1.81 -13.05 18.03
CA GLY A 41 3.03 -13.85 18.20
C GLY A 41 4.13 -13.50 17.19
N ILE A 42 3.79 -13.21 15.93
CA ILE A 42 4.78 -12.81 14.92
C ILE A 42 5.37 -11.42 15.27
N LEU A 43 4.56 -10.50 15.78
CA LEU A 43 5.02 -9.15 16.14
C LEU A 43 5.90 -9.14 17.41
N GLU A 44 6.05 -10.26 18.13
CA GLU A 44 7.07 -10.41 19.18
C GLU A 44 8.50 -10.31 18.62
N ASP A 45 8.69 -10.63 17.34
CA ASP A 45 9.97 -10.49 16.62
C ASP A 45 10.25 -9.07 16.12
N LEU A 46 9.35 -8.11 16.38
CA LEU A 46 9.52 -6.69 15.99
C LEU A 46 10.88 -6.10 16.41
N PRO A 47 11.37 -6.30 17.66
CA PRO A 47 12.65 -5.76 18.07
C PRO A 47 13.84 -6.28 17.25
N TRP A 48 13.78 -7.54 16.80
CA TRP A 48 14.79 -8.12 15.92
C TRP A 48 14.79 -7.43 14.55
N ALA A 49 13.63 -7.29 13.92
CA ALA A 49 13.51 -6.67 12.60
C ALA A 49 13.98 -5.20 12.61
N ILE A 50 13.73 -4.48 13.72
CA ILE A 50 14.22 -3.12 13.95
C ILE A 50 15.75 -3.11 14.10
N ALA A 51 16.30 -4.03 14.87
CA ALA A 51 17.74 -4.11 15.15
C ALA A 51 18.57 -4.48 13.91
N VAL A 52 18.05 -5.38 13.05
CA VAL A 52 18.67 -5.72 11.75
C VAL A 52 18.72 -4.52 10.82
N ASP A 53 17.73 -3.63 10.92
CA ASP A 53 17.65 -2.33 10.28
C ASP A 53 17.85 -2.36 8.74
N THR A 54 17.32 -3.39 8.08
CA THR A 54 17.21 -3.45 6.62
C THR A 54 15.75 -3.33 6.19
N GLU A 55 15.51 -2.74 5.02
CA GLU A 55 14.17 -2.65 4.41
C GLU A 55 13.57 -4.05 4.25
N LYS A 56 14.38 -5.02 3.80
CA LYS A 56 13.96 -6.42 3.64
C LYS A 56 13.50 -7.06 4.94
N ALA A 57 14.26 -6.93 6.04
CA ALA A 57 13.88 -7.50 7.33
C ALA A 57 12.56 -6.90 7.84
N ARG A 58 12.39 -5.58 7.71
CA ARG A 58 11.15 -4.89 8.09
C ARG A 58 9.97 -5.31 7.21
N SER A 59 10.20 -5.44 5.91
CA SER A 59 9.20 -5.90 4.94
C SER A 59 8.71 -7.31 5.25
N GLU A 60 9.64 -8.26 5.47
CA GLU A 60 9.32 -9.68 5.70
C GLU A 60 8.73 -9.96 7.09
N ALA A 61 9.30 -9.35 8.13
CA ALA A 61 8.91 -9.67 9.51
C ALA A 61 7.77 -8.79 10.06
N ILE A 62 7.48 -7.64 9.43
CA ILE A 62 6.48 -6.71 9.93
C ILE A 62 5.38 -6.48 8.89
N ILE A 63 5.72 -5.93 7.71
CA ILE A 63 4.72 -5.50 6.73
C ILE A 63 3.96 -6.71 6.18
N ASN A 64 4.68 -7.71 5.65
CA ASN A 64 4.05 -8.89 5.07
C ASN A 64 3.11 -9.64 6.03
N PRO A 65 3.47 -9.94 7.29
CA PRO A 65 2.55 -10.55 8.24
C PRO A 65 1.26 -9.75 8.47
N ILE A 66 1.35 -8.42 8.52
CA ILE A 66 0.18 -7.55 8.65
C ILE A 66 -0.73 -7.67 7.43
N LEU A 67 -0.17 -7.66 6.21
CA LEU A 67 -0.95 -7.81 4.98
C LEU A 67 -1.59 -9.20 4.85
N LEU A 68 -0.90 -10.25 5.30
CA LEU A 68 -1.47 -11.59 5.37
C LEU A 68 -2.59 -11.70 6.41
N GLU A 69 -2.54 -10.90 7.48
CA GLU A 69 -3.65 -10.80 8.42
C GLU A 69 -4.86 -10.13 7.77
N VAL A 70 -4.66 -9.05 7.02
CA VAL A 70 -5.74 -8.44 6.23
C VAL A 70 -6.37 -9.49 5.30
N ARG A 71 -5.57 -10.26 4.56
CA ARG A 71 -6.07 -11.35 3.71
C ARG A 71 -6.91 -12.37 4.47
N ARG A 72 -6.52 -12.74 5.70
CA ARG A 72 -7.30 -13.67 6.55
C ARG A 72 -8.63 -13.08 7.00
N ILE A 73 -8.66 -11.79 7.35
CA ILE A 73 -9.89 -11.09 7.71
C ILE A 73 -10.91 -11.14 6.56
N PHE A 74 -10.44 -11.10 5.32
CA PHE A 74 -11.27 -11.25 4.12
C PHE A 74 -11.50 -12.71 3.70
N ASN A 75 -11.23 -13.70 4.57
CA ASN A 75 -11.41 -15.13 4.27
C ASN A 75 -10.74 -15.55 2.95
N SER A 76 -9.58 -14.97 2.63
CA SER A 76 -8.82 -15.23 1.41
C SER A 76 -9.56 -14.90 0.10
N THR A 77 -10.54 -13.99 0.13
CA THR A 77 -11.20 -13.46 -1.08
C THR A 77 -10.40 -12.37 -1.77
N ILE A 78 -9.30 -11.94 -1.16
CA ILE A 78 -8.32 -11.03 -1.73
C ILE A 78 -6.98 -11.73 -1.89
N SER A 79 -6.17 -11.30 -2.84
CA SER A 79 -4.78 -11.72 -2.99
C SER A 79 -3.83 -10.66 -2.45
N VAL A 80 -2.66 -11.11 -2.01
CA VAL A 80 -1.53 -10.28 -1.59
C VAL A 80 -0.32 -10.76 -2.37
N PHE A 81 0.23 -9.91 -3.20
CA PHE A 81 1.47 -10.16 -3.93
C PHE A 81 2.61 -9.42 -3.25
N SER A 82 3.78 -10.04 -3.19
CA SER A 82 4.99 -9.48 -2.60
C SER A 82 6.14 -9.58 -3.58
N GLY A 83 6.76 -8.45 -3.93
CA GLY A 83 7.86 -8.40 -4.87
C GLY A 83 7.47 -8.81 -6.29
N GLU A 84 6.26 -8.46 -6.73
CA GLU A 84 5.70 -8.88 -8.01
C GLU A 84 5.95 -7.83 -9.10
N GLU A 85 6.31 -8.28 -10.29
CA GLU A 85 6.39 -7.40 -11.47
C GLU A 85 5.00 -6.88 -11.85
N PHE A 86 4.85 -5.57 -11.85
CA PHE A 86 3.61 -4.91 -12.23
C PHE A 86 3.86 -3.94 -13.39
N ASN A 87 3.84 -4.47 -14.60
CA ASN A 87 4.15 -3.74 -15.82
C ASN A 87 2.83 -3.36 -16.54
N VAL A 88 2.43 -2.09 -16.46
CA VAL A 88 1.18 -1.58 -17.03
C VAL A 88 1.43 -0.79 -18.29
N ASP A 89 2.37 0.17 -18.27
CA ASP A 89 2.75 0.98 -19.43
C ASP A 89 4.20 1.43 -19.34
N ALA A 90 5.08 0.64 -19.94
CA ALA A 90 6.53 0.92 -19.92
C ALA A 90 6.89 2.20 -20.71
N SER A 91 6.07 2.65 -21.65
CA SER A 91 6.36 3.85 -22.46
C SER A 91 6.36 5.13 -21.63
N ILE A 92 5.58 5.15 -20.54
CA ILE A 92 5.47 6.29 -19.62
C ILE A 92 6.05 5.97 -18.23
N GLY A 93 6.74 4.84 -18.09
CA GLY A 93 7.45 4.47 -16.86
C GLY A 93 6.60 3.73 -15.82
N LEU A 94 5.38 3.33 -16.15
CA LEU A 94 4.54 2.52 -15.26
C LEU A 94 4.90 1.04 -15.37
N ASN A 95 6.11 0.71 -14.92
CA ASN A 95 6.65 -0.63 -14.94
C ASN A 95 7.70 -0.81 -13.83
N GLY A 96 7.83 -2.03 -13.35
CA GLY A 96 8.76 -2.42 -12.30
C GLY A 96 8.17 -3.40 -11.31
N VAL A 97 8.84 -3.55 -10.19
CA VAL A 97 8.42 -4.43 -9.10
C VAL A 97 7.73 -3.59 -8.03
N CYS A 98 6.52 -3.98 -7.63
CA CYS A 98 5.85 -3.46 -6.45
C CYS A 98 6.27 -4.26 -5.21
N ASP A 99 6.55 -3.59 -4.10
CA ASP A 99 6.87 -4.27 -2.85
C ASP A 99 5.68 -5.13 -2.39
N PHE A 100 4.48 -4.53 -2.37
CA PHE A 100 3.25 -5.30 -2.13
C PHE A 100 2.07 -4.70 -2.90
N LEU A 101 1.22 -5.60 -3.39
CA LEU A 101 -0.01 -5.28 -4.11
C LEU A 101 -1.16 -6.15 -3.58
N LEU A 102 -2.27 -5.51 -3.21
CA LEU A 102 -3.50 -6.18 -2.79
C LEU A 102 -4.55 -6.03 -3.88
N CYS A 103 -5.13 -7.18 -4.28
CA CYS A 103 -6.20 -7.23 -5.28
C CYS A 103 -7.47 -7.85 -4.70
N ARG A 104 -8.64 -7.39 -5.15
CA ARG A 104 -9.94 -7.99 -4.80
C ARG A 104 -10.24 -9.17 -5.71
N SER A 105 -9.34 -10.14 -5.69
CA SER A 105 -9.46 -11.41 -6.38
C SER A 105 -8.82 -12.51 -5.53
N PRO A 106 -9.36 -13.71 -5.49
CA PRO A 106 -8.72 -14.84 -4.80
C PRO A 106 -7.56 -15.45 -5.59
N GLU A 107 -7.35 -15.04 -6.84
CA GLU A 107 -6.27 -15.54 -7.69
C GLU A 107 -4.90 -15.23 -7.10
N GLN A 108 -3.98 -16.20 -7.14
CA GLN A 108 -2.66 -16.09 -6.52
C GLN A 108 -1.50 -16.30 -7.49
N LEU A 109 -1.79 -16.72 -8.72
CA LEU A 109 -0.75 -16.99 -9.73
C LEU A 109 -0.53 -15.81 -10.66
N THR A 110 -1.52 -14.92 -10.76
CA THR A 110 -1.48 -13.74 -11.61
C THR A 110 -2.15 -12.56 -10.91
N VAL A 111 -1.66 -11.35 -11.19
CA VAL A 111 -2.30 -10.13 -10.70
C VAL A 111 -3.60 -9.91 -11.46
N GLU A 112 -4.72 -9.99 -10.75
CA GLU A 112 -6.06 -9.78 -11.31
C GLU A 112 -6.68 -8.48 -10.79
N ALA A 113 -7.47 -7.83 -11.65
CA ALA A 113 -8.20 -6.64 -11.26
C ALA A 113 -9.37 -6.98 -10.30
N PRO A 114 -9.79 -6.06 -9.44
CA PRO A 114 -9.21 -4.75 -9.26
C PRO A 114 -8.01 -4.77 -8.30
N ALA A 115 -6.92 -4.10 -8.68
CA ALA A 115 -5.82 -3.76 -7.80
C ALA A 115 -6.27 -2.58 -6.90
N ILE A 116 -6.24 -2.74 -5.59
CA ILE A 116 -6.90 -1.82 -4.63
C ILE A 116 -5.91 -1.04 -3.80
N VAL A 117 -4.90 -1.72 -3.23
CA VAL A 117 -3.94 -1.15 -2.29
C VAL A 117 -2.52 -1.46 -2.72
N ILE A 118 -1.73 -0.41 -2.82
CA ILE A 118 -0.28 -0.46 -3.03
C ILE A 118 0.41 -0.23 -1.70
N VAL A 119 1.41 -1.04 -1.38
CA VAL A 119 2.22 -0.83 -0.18
C VAL A 119 3.69 -0.75 -0.59
N GLU A 120 4.28 0.40 -0.38
CA GLU A 120 5.69 0.67 -0.61
C GLU A 120 6.46 0.57 0.70
N ALA A 121 7.47 -0.29 0.72
CA ALA A 121 8.34 -0.47 1.88
C ALA A 121 9.55 0.47 1.82
N LYS A 122 9.91 1.05 2.96
CA LYS A 122 11.11 1.88 3.11
C LYS A 122 11.82 1.53 4.42
N LYS A 123 13.11 1.79 4.46
CA LYS A 123 13.88 1.58 5.69
C LYS A 123 13.46 2.54 6.81
N SER A 124 13.34 3.84 6.52
CA SER A 124 13.04 4.88 7.51
C SER A 124 12.32 6.10 6.96
N ASP A 125 12.77 6.67 5.85
CA ASP A 125 12.20 7.89 5.27
C ASP A 125 10.98 7.57 4.40
N LEU A 126 9.78 7.74 4.96
CA LEU A 126 8.54 7.52 4.23
C LEU A 126 8.36 8.49 3.06
N LYS A 127 8.91 9.71 3.16
CA LYS A 127 8.78 10.71 2.11
C LYS A 127 9.44 10.24 0.80
N SER A 128 10.55 9.52 0.90
CA SER A 128 11.28 9.02 -0.28
C SER A 128 10.47 7.99 -1.10
N GLY A 129 9.52 7.29 -0.48
CA GLY A 129 8.66 6.31 -1.13
C GLY A 129 7.38 6.88 -1.76
N LEU A 130 7.01 8.13 -1.45
CA LEU A 130 5.72 8.69 -1.88
C LEU A 130 5.59 8.76 -3.41
N GLY A 131 6.63 9.20 -4.11
CA GLY A 131 6.58 9.32 -5.57
C GLY A 131 6.42 7.95 -6.26
N GLN A 132 7.15 6.95 -5.79
CA GLN A 132 7.05 5.58 -6.28
C GLN A 132 5.66 5.00 -6.00
N CYS A 133 5.18 5.07 -4.76
CA CYS A 133 3.85 4.60 -4.38
C CYS A 133 2.74 5.26 -5.22
N ILE A 134 2.81 6.57 -5.46
CA ILE A 134 1.84 7.28 -6.31
C ILE A 134 1.89 6.78 -7.75
N ALA A 135 3.08 6.56 -8.32
CA ALA A 135 3.21 6.02 -9.69
C ALA A 135 2.59 4.62 -9.80
N GLU A 136 2.80 3.77 -8.81
CA GLU A 136 2.18 2.44 -8.73
C GLU A 136 0.66 2.51 -8.54
N MET A 137 0.14 3.50 -7.78
CA MET A 137 -1.31 3.74 -7.67
C MET A 137 -1.91 4.18 -9.01
N VAL A 138 -1.23 5.02 -9.78
CA VAL A 138 -1.63 5.39 -11.16
C VAL A 138 -1.63 4.18 -12.07
N ALA A 139 -0.62 3.32 -11.96
CA ALA A 139 -0.58 2.06 -12.70
C ALA A 139 -1.77 1.16 -12.34
N ALA A 140 -2.07 0.99 -11.05
CA ALA A 140 -3.22 0.20 -10.60
C ALA A 140 -4.56 0.77 -11.12
N GLN A 141 -4.72 2.10 -11.10
CA GLN A 141 -5.91 2.74 -11.66
C GLN A 141 -6.07 2.44 -13.15
N ARG A 142 -4.99 2.57 -13.94
CA ARG A 142 -5.01 2.26 -15.39
C ARG A 142 -5.22 0.77 -15.67
N PHE A 143 -4.58 -0.09 -14.87
CA PHE A 143 -4.78 -1.54 -14.96
C PHE A 143 -6.24 -1.93 -14.74
N ASN A 144 -6.88 -1.36 -13.71
CA ASN A 144 -8.28 -1.60 -13.42
C ASN A 144 -9.20 -1.09 -14.56
N GLN A 145 -8.91 0.09 -15.11
CA GLN A 145 -9.64 0.65 -16.25
C GLN A 145 -9.52 -0.25 -17.49
N ALA A 146 -8.31 -0.72 -17.81
CA ALA A 146 -8.07 -1.60 -18.95
C ALA A 146 -8.74 -2.98 -18.83
N ARG A 147 -9.05 -3.40 -17.60
CA ARG A 147 -9.77 -4.65 -17.29
C ARG A 147 -11.28 -4.44 -17.07
N GLU A 148 -11.80 -3.26 -17.39
CA GLU A 148 -13.22 -2.88 -17.23
C GLU A 148 -13.72 -3.02 -15.78
N GLN A 149 -12.82 -2.85 -14.80
CA GLN A 149 -13.10 -2.87 -13.38
C GLN A 149 -12.61 -1.58 -12.69
N PRO A 150 -13.07 -0.39 -13.15
CA PRO A 150 -12.63 0.88 -12.56
C PRO A 150 -13.11 0.97 -11.11
N LEU A 151 -12.24 1.52 -10.26
CA LEU A 151 -12.55 1.84 -8.87
C LEU A 151 -12.71 3.34 -8.72
N THR A 152 -13.52 3.75 -7.72
CA THR A 152 -13.63 5.16 -7.34
C THR A 152 -12.30 5.69 -6.83
N ALA A 153 -11.59 4.89 -6.07
CA ALA A 153 -10.28 5.23 -5.53
C ALA A 153 -9.34 4.01 -5.52
N VAL A 154 -8.05 4.26 -5.73
CA VAL A 154 -6.96 3.36 -5.42
C VAL A 154 -6.24 3.90 -4.19
N TYR A 155 -5.92 3.04 -3.26
CA TYR A 155 -5.24 3.42 -2.03
C TYR A 155 -3.76 3.06 -2.08
N GLY A 156 -2.97 3.80 -1.29
CA GLY A 156 -1.55 3.54 -1.13
C GLY A 156 -1.12 3.71 0.32
N THR A 157 -0.01 3.10 0.66
CA THR A 157 0.68 3.38 1.92
C THR A 157 2.18 3.23 1.73
N VAL A 158 2.93 4.11 2.38
CA VAL A 158 4.38 3.96 2.52
C VAL A 158 4.66 3.59 3.96
N SER A 159 5.45 2.53 4.16
CA SER A 159 5.72 2.02 5.49
C SER A 159 7.19 1.69 5.72
N SER A 160 7.68 1.98 6.92
CA SER A 160 8.94 1.42 7.43
C SER A 160 8.72 0.19 8.33
N GLY A 161 7.52 -0.37 8.32
CA GLY A 161 7.07 -1.38 9.28
C GLY A 161 6.60 -0.78 10.60
N THR A 162 7.35 0.16 11.17
CA THR A 162 7.01 0.82 12.43
C THR A 162 6.29 2.16 12.27
N GLN A 163 6.35 2.76 11.09
CA GLN A 163 5.62 3.97 10.74
C GLN A 163 4.87 3.74 9.43
N TRP A 164 3.67 4.25 9.32
CA TRP A 164 2.77 4.07 8.19
C TRP A 164 2.16 5.41 7.79
N ARG A 165 2.23 5.75 6.49
CA ARG A 165 1.60 6.94 5.91
C ARG A 165 0.69 6.52 4.78
N PHE A 166 -0.54 7.03 4.77
CA PHE A 166 -1.58 6.59 3.86
C PHE A 166 -1.89 7.62 2.78
N LEU A 167 -2.24 7.11 1.58
CA LEU A 167 -2.57 7.88 0.39
C LEU A 167 -3.87 7.37 -0.23
N LYS A 168 -4.58 8.26 -0.90
CA LYS A 168 -5.75 7.95 -1.73
C LYS A 168 -5.62 8.64 -3.08
N LEU A 169 -5.74 7.89 -4.18
CA LEU A 169 -5.85 8.42 -5.54
C LEU A 169 -7.30 8.30 -6.00
N GLU A 170 -7.93 9.42 -6.31
CA GLU A 170 -9.29 9.53 -6.81
C GLU A 170 -9.30 10.40 -8.06
N GLY A 171 -9.57 9.80 -9.22
CA GLY A 171 -9.39 10.47 -10.51
C GLY A 171 -7.93 10.92 -10.70
N GLN A 172 -7.68 12.23 -10.72
CA GLN A 172 -6.36 12.84 -10.82
C GLN A 172 -5.92 13.53 -9.52
N THR A 173 -6.61 13.26 -8.41
CA THR A 173 -6.29 13.88 -7.13
C THR A 173 -5.69 12.84 -6.18
N VAL A 174 -4.49 13.12 -5.69
CA VAL A 174 -3.83 12.34 -4.65
C VAL A 174 -3.99 13.05 -3.32
N THR A 175 -4.69 12.43 -2.39
CA THR A 175 -4.76 12.88 -1.00
C THR A 175 -3.69 12.15 -0.19
N ILE A 176 -2.85 12.92 0.51
CA ILE A 176 -1.78 12.41 1.37
C ILE A 176 -2.11 12.78 2.80
N ASP A 177 -2.39 11.78 3.63
CA ASP A 177 -2.49 11.98 5.07
C ASP A 177 -1.09 12.18 5.64
N LEU A 178 -0.79 13.38 6.14
CA LEU A 178 0.53 13.71 6.68
C LEU A 178 0.77 13.15 8.08
N MET A 179 -0.23 12.50 8.67
CA MET A 179 -0.04 11.77 9.94
C MET A 179 0.72 10.48 9.69
N ASP A 180 1.73 10.25 10.51
CA ASP A 180 2.43 8.96 10.58
C ASP A 180 1.84 8.13 11.71
N TYR A 181 1.34 6.97 11.36
CA TYR A 181 0.74 6.03 12.30
C TYR A 181 1.78 5.03 12.78
N SER A 182 2.02 5.01 14.08
CA SER A 182 3.08 4.19 14.68
C SER A 182 2.62 2.77 14.99
N LEU A 183 3.53 1.82 14.83
CA LEU A 183 3.42 0.46 15.34
C LEU A 183 4.45 0.29 16.48
N PRO A 184 4.06 -0.15 17.68
CA PRO A 184 2.69 -0.37 18.19
C PRO A 184 1.91 0.94 18.42
N PRO A 185 0.55 0.93 18.49
CA PRO A 185 -0.35 -0.23 18.41
C PRO A 185 -0.71 -0.60 16.97
N ILE A 186 -1.04 -1.87 16.72
CA ILE A 186 -1.37 -2.40 15.38
C ILE A 186 -2.83 -2.17 14.99
N GLU A 187 -3.74 -2.06 15.95
CA GLU A 187 -5.18 -2.08 15.77
C GLU A 187 -5.66 -1.02 14.77
N SER A 188 -5.14 0.20 14.87
CA SER A 188 -5.50 1.30 13.95
C SER A 188 -4.99 1.05 12.54
N ILE A 189 -3.73 0.60 12.40
CA ILE A 189 -3.13 0.29 11.09
C ILE A 189 -3.92 -0.82 10.40
N LEU A 190 -4.23 -1.89 11.13
CA LEU A 190 -5.00 -3.02 10.62
C LEU A 190 -6.40 -2.56 10.17
N SER A 191 -7.05 -1.71 10.96
CA SER A 191 -8.36 -1.14 10.63
C SER A 191 -8.34 -0.28 9.38
N PHE A 192 -7.31 0.54 9.20
CA PHE A 192 -7.16 1.37 8.00
C PHE A 192 -6.94 0.52 6.75
N LEU A 193 -6.07 -0.49 6.81
CA LEU A 193 -5.84 -1.42 5.69
C LEU A 193 -7.12 -2.17 5.31
N VAL A 194 -7.86 -2.68 6.30
CA VAL A 194 -9.14 -3.37 6.06
C VAL A 194 -10.18 -2.42 5.48
N TRP A 195 -10.23 -1.19 5.97
CA TRP A 195 -11.14 -0.17 5.43
C TRP A 195 -10.82 0.16 3.97
N MET A 196 -9.55 0.36 3.62
CA MET A 196 -9.13 0.64 2.24
C MET A 196 -9.53 -0.49 1.28
N VAL A 197 -9.37 -1.74 1.67
CA VAL A 197 -9.80 -2.89 0.86
C VAL A 197 -11.32 -2.92 0.64
N LYS A 198 -12.12 -2.45 1.61
CA LYS A 198 -13.58 -2.39 1.49
C LYS A 198 -14.07 -1.20 0.66
N ALA A 199 -13.36 -0.08 0.74
CA ALA A 199 -13.79 1.20 0.16
C ALA A 199 -13.31 1.40 -1.30
N GLY A 200 -12.28 0.67 -1.74
CA GLY A 200 -11.77 0.69 -3.10
C GLY A 200 -12.63 -0.03 -4.12
#